data_e39225ed233a5c64321a927b9efce0a0
#
_entry.id   e39225ed233a5c64321a927b9efce0a0
#
_cell.length_a   1.000
_cell.length_b   1.000
_cell.length_c   1.000
_cell.angle_alpha   90.00
_cell.angle_beta   90.00
_cell.angle_gamma   90.00
#
_symmetry.space_group_name_H-M   'P 1'
#
loop_
_entity.id
_entity.type
_entity.pdbx_description
1 polymer ?
#
loop_
_entity_poly.entity_id
_entity_poly.type
_entity_poly.pdbx_seq_one_letter_code
_entity_poly.pdbx_strand_id
1 'polypeptide(L)'
;GGGQTLTVNLAGSPGESDGQGAKINNLMGATGSSLVVNNTGDGTAVVILNNKQMTTGEDDIDPAGQDTVMGGSITGGNNVAFIKEGTGTLTVGGTMDVETLALREGNIVLNGASNTLDTLTLEGGGLTINGNAEVGTITGTEAGGSLTIQGTFDLTGTSNINDGAITGTGSLRIREGAELALGGEARLDGTSVTADGTLTLSGAGEKSIQSLSGSGTLALSGGTLSVSSAFVRNGSFSGTLDGEGGIDVSGSVTQVMQTGSSTYDLGVHGGGTLVLKGTSDAPALDYRNVAVGSAGTLRIEAIGHEAGDSNTSLNVGSIDFQSGSTTEFVYNLSASDPFGSAMLTADSITIGNGAGFSLANMEGNTGLGTYDNLDGVVLMTADTIDGLTEGESISVGTSGLFAVYYKDATMSRKGNHIVLNATVQQDNIFTPAVNSHNSGAGSELLWEAKNNLDATSQLGQAMHSISTMITGDNPDLAGASRALAAVAGSTVNALGTAQRDALRDQMGWIRNRTTLMGVNPAYVNDDLPRFHMWMEGTGSYAKLDTRGDESGYQLTTWGGTVGVDA
;
A
#
# COMPACT_ATOMS: atom_id res chain seq x y z
N GLY A 1 37.14 21.67 8.42
CA GLY A 1 37.07 22.65 7.38
C GLY A 1 35.63 22.98 7.02
N GLY A 2 35.25 24.22 7.09
CA GLY A 2 33.97 24.68 6.62
C GLY A 2 33.87 24.47 5.10
N GLY A 3 32.68 24.28 4.59
CA GLY A 3 32.42 24.12 3.17
C GLY A 3 32.98 25.28 2.37
N GLN A 4 33.61 24.98 1.26
CA GLN A 4 34.17 25.95 0.33
C GLN A 4 33.25 26.07 -0.86
N THR A 5 33.01 27.29 -1.34
CA THR A 5 32.27 27.54 -2.57
C THR A 5 33.23 27.90 -3.69
N LEU A 6 33.20 27.14 -4.79
CA LEU A 6 33.83 27.51 -6.05
C LEU A 6 32.78 28.12 -6.97
N THR A 7 32.92 29.38 -7.29
CA THR A 7 32.03 30.03 -8.27
C THR A 7 32.80 30.17 -9.60
N VAL A 8 32.19 29.65 -10.66
CA VAL A 8 32.71 29.74 -12.03
C VAL A 8 31.75 30.57 -12.84
N ASN A 9 32.21 31.65 -13.43
CA ASN A 9 31.44 32.49 -14.33
C ASN A 9 31.89 32.20 -15.75
N LEU A 10 30.96 31.71 -16.57
CA LEU A 10 31.19 31.41 -17.99
C LEU A 10 30.37 32.36 -18.85
N ALA A 11 30.93 32.74 -19.99
CA ALA A 11 30.20 33.51 -21.02
C ALA A 11 29.78 32.53 -22.10
N GLY A 12 28.51 32.13 -22.09
CA GLY A 12 27.92 31.37 -23.20
C GLY A 12 27.76 32.22 -24.44
N SER A 13 28.16 31.73 -25.60
CA SER A 13 28.00 32.38 -26.88
C SER A 13 26.89 31.72 -27.70
N PRO A 14 26.04 32.50 -28.42
CA PRO A 14 25.05 31.90 -29.31
C PRO A 14 25.73 31.06 -30.40
N GLY A 15 25.36 29.75 -30.46
CA GLY A 15 25.89 28.81 -31.46
C GLY A 15 27.16 28.07 -31.08
N GLU A 16 27.60 28.10 -29.81
CA GLU A 16 28.64 27.18 -29.35
C GLU A 16 28.15 25.73 -29.42
N SER A 17 28.96 24.90 -30.10
CA SER A 17 28.69 23.47 -30.19
C SER A 17 29.20 22.76 -28.95
N ASP A 18 28.61 21.62 -28.63
CA ASP A 18 28.85 20.73 -27.45
C ASP A 18 30.34 20.39 -27.14
N GLY A 19 31.28 20.83 -27.93
CA GLY A 19 32.71 20.49 -27.75
C GLY A 19 33.58 21.63 -27.17
N GLN A 20 33.04 22.82 -26.97
CA GLN A 20 33.83 24.01 -26.58
C GLN A 20 33.62 24.50 -25.12
N GLY A 21 32.99 23.69 -24.27
CA GLY A 21 32.74 24.05 -22.87
C GLY A 21 33.97 24.05 -21.96
N ALA A 22 33.82 24.66 -20.80
CA ALA A 22 34.82 24.58 -19.73
C ALA A 22 34.93 23.14 -19.23
N LYS A 23 36.14 22.57 -19.28
CA LYS A 23 36.38 21.19 -18.81
C LYS A 23 36.83 21.20 -17.36
N ILE A 24 36.15 20.43 -16.52
CA ILE A 24 36.51 20.16 -15.15
C ILE A 24 36.91 18.69 -15.06
N ASN A 25 38.20 18.43 -14.90
CA ASN A 25 38.74 17.11 -14.64
C ASN A 25 38.68 16.83 -13.13
N ASN A 26 38.11 15.68 -12.75
CA ASN A 26 38.10 15.19 -11.37
C ASN A 26 37.54 16.17 -10.35
N LEU A 27 36.26 16.48 -10.46
CA LEU A 27 35.57 17.33 -9.49
C LEU A 27 35.51 16.64 -8.11
N MET A 28 36.11 17.25 -7.12
CA MET A 28 36.14 16.77 -5.74
C MET A 28 35.78 17.88 -4.76
N GLY A 29 35.06 17.54 -3.72
CA GLY A 29 34.70 18.47 -2.64
C GLY A 29 34.30 17.76 -1.37
N ALA A 30 34.62 18.33 -0.20
CA ALA A 30 34.17 17.85 1.08
C ALA A 30 32.66 18.11 1.30
N THR A 31 32.07 17.48 2.31
CA THR A 31 30.69 17.79 2.73
C THR A 31 30.55 19.28 3.03
N GLY A 32 29.50 19.89 2.48
CA GLY A 32 29.22 21.32 2.60
C GLY A 32 29.98 22.22 1.61
N SER A 33 30.80 21.64 0.71
CA SER A 33 31.36 22.39 -0.41
C SER A 33 30.29 22.63 -1.47
N SER A 34 30.45 23.66 -2.29
CA SER A 34 29.56 23.90 -3.42
C SER A 34 30.31 24.32 -4.68
N LEU A 35 29.84 23.82 -5.83
CA LEU A 35 30.20 24.32 -7.13
C LEU A 35 29.01 25.13 -7.66
N VAL A 36 29.22 26.41 -7.93
CA VAL A 36 28.23 27.31 -8.52
C VAL A 36 28.74 27.74 -9.89
N VAL A 37 27.96 27.50 -10.92
CA VAL A 37 28.29 27.91 -12.27
C VAL A 37 27.24 28.93 -12.75
N ASN A 38 27.70 30.11 -13.12
CA ASN A 38 26.85 31.16 -13.65
C ASN A 38 27.15 31.36 -15.14
N ASN A 39 26.11 31.56 -15.92
CA ASN A 39 26.23 32.06 -17.29
C ASN A 39 26.13 33.59 -17.30
N THR A 40 27.13 34.23 -17.87
CA THR A 40 27.20 35.69 -18.00
C THR A 40 27.00 36.16 -19.45
N GLY A 41 26.78 35.23 -20.38
CA GLY A 41 26.54 35.46 -21.80
C GLY A 41 25.10 35.23 -22.23
N ASP A 42 24.81 35.49 -23.51
CA ASP A 42 23.48 35.34 -24.10
C ASP A 42 23.19 33.92 -24.64
N GLY A 43 24.20 33.06 -24.71
CA GLY A 43 24.07 31.64 -25.14
C GLY A 43 24.16 30.65 -23.97
N THR A 44 24.13 29.36 -24.25
CA THR A 44 24.30 28.30 -23.23
C THR A 44 25.76 28.16 -22.81
N ALA A 45 26.05 28.25 -21.54
CA ALA A 45 27.36 27.94 -20.98
C ALA A 45 27.49 26.42 -20.75
N VAL A 46 28.50 25.80 -21.32
CA VAL A 46 28.71 24.35 -21.22
C VAL A 46 29.82 24.02 -20.23
N VAL A 47 29.53 23.11 -19.31
CA VAL A 47 30.50 22.54 -18.35
C VAL A 47 30.66 21.06 -18.62
N ILE A 48 31.85 20.62 -18.97
CA ILE A 48 32.16 19.22 -19.21
C ILE A 48 32.80 18.63 -17.95
N LEU A 49 32.10 17.70 -17.31
CA LEU A 49 32.59 16.93 -16.17
C LEU A 49 33.31 15.68 -16.69
N ASN A 50 34.64 15.77 -16.77
CA ASN A 50 35.47 14.75 -17.41
C ASN A 50 36.26 13.97 -16.34
N ASN A 51 35.70 12.84 -15.92
CA ASN A 51 36.33 11.96 -14.92
C ASN A 51 37.39 11.05 -15.59
N LYS A 52 38.51 11.63 -16.06
CA LYS A 52 39.61 10.89 -16.66
C LYS A 52 40.82 10.87 -15.71
N GLN A 53 41.50 9.77 -15.62
CA GLN A 53 42.77 9.68 -14.89
C GLN A 53 43.84 10.45 -15.66
N MET A 54 44.51 11.42 -15.02
CA MET A 54 45.68 12.09 -15.59
C MET A 54 46.92 11.23 -15.28
N THR A 55 47.52 10.66 -16.31
CA THR A 55 48.85 10.02 -16.19
C THR A 55 49.94 11.08 -16.30
N THR A 56 51.05 10.86 -15.62
CA THR A 56 52.20 11.82 -15.55
C THR A 56 53.07 11.83 -16.79
N GLY A 57 52.61 11.27 -17.91
CA GLY A 57 53.31 11.26 -19.21
C GLY A 57 52.53 12.01 -20.26
N GLU A 58 53.24 12.74 -21.11
CA GLU A 58 52.66 13.45 -22.24
C GLU A 58 51.85 12.47 -23.10
N ASP A 59 50.59 12.81 -23.39
CA ASP A 59 49.68 12.18 -24.36
C ASP A 59 49.00 10.83 -24.00
N ASP A 60 49.18 10.23 -22.84
CA ASP A 60 48.51 9.00 -22.49
C ASP A 60 47.35 9.27 -21.49
N ILE A 61 46.14 9.48 -22.03
CA ILE A 61 44.93 9.53 -21.24
C ILE A 61 44.51 8.08 -20.99
N ASP A 62 44.69 7.58 -19.75
CA ASP A 62 44.19 6.26 -19.40
C ASP A 62 42.66 6.21 -19.65
N PRO A 63 42.18 5.29 -20.48
CA PRO A 63 40.74 5.11 -20.73
C PRO A 63 40.00 4.64 -19.48
N ALA A 64 40.67 4.17 -18.42
CA ALA A 64 40.07 3.87 -17.13
C ALA A 64 39.68 5.17 -16.44
N GLY A 65 38.40 5.41 -16.31
CA GLY A 65 37.83 6.58 -15.62
C GLY A 65 38.18 6.60 -14.14
N GLN A 66 38.32 7.79 -13.58
CA GLN A 66 38.54 7.97 -12.15
C GLN A 66 37.25 8.30 -11.44
N ASP A 67 36.90 7.53 -10.40
CA ASP A 67 35.78 7.85 -9.53
C ASP A 67 36.08 9.04 -8.64
N THR A 68 35.17 9.99 -8.57
CA THR A 68 35.33 11.21 -7.77
C THR A 68 34.10 11.47 -6.92
N VAL A 69 34.29 12.17 -5.80
CA VAL A 69 33.24 12.52 -4.87
C VAL A 69 33.19 14.02 -4.65
N MET A 70 32.07 14.62 -5.00
CA MET A 70 31.67 15.96 -4.59
C MET A 70 30.75 15.83 -3.37
N GLY A 71 31.28 15.97 -2.16
CA GLY A 71 30.51 15.82 -0.92
C GLY A 71 29.48 16.93 -0.68
N GLY A 72 29.52 17.99 -1.46
CA GLY A 72 28.63 19.12 -1.41
C GLY A 72 27.70 19.20 -2.63
N SER A 73 27.24 20.41 -2.94
CA SER A 73 26.21 20.66 -3.96
C SER A 73 26.80 21.19 -5.27
N ILE A 74 26.12 20.92 -6.37
CA ILE A 74 26.39 21.49 -7.69
C ILE A 74 25.16 22.31 -8.09
N THR A 75 25.37 23.59 -8.41
CA THR A 75 24.32 24.49 -8.85
C THR A 75 24.73 25.13 -10.18
N GLY A 76 23.86 25.03 -11.18
CA GLY A 76 23.96 25.75 -12.44
C GLY A 76 22.93 26.86 -12.49
N GLY A 77 23.33 28.05 -12.94
CA GLY A 77 22.38 29.12 -13.25
C GLY A 77 21.62 28.83 -14.56
N ASN A 78 20.75 29.74 -14.95
CA ASN A 78 19.99 29.66 -16.21
C ASN A 78 20.95 29.57 -17.42
N ASN A 79 20.58 28.75 -18.39
CA ASN A 79 21.35 28.49 -19.60
C ASN A 79 22.75 27.87 -19.28
N VAL A 80 22.84 26.98 -18.29
CA VAL A 80 24.05 26.21 -18.02
C VAL A 80 23.76 24.73 -18.26
N ALA A 81 24.54 24.13 -19.15
CA ALA A 81 24.50 22.70 -19.45
C ALA A 81 25.70 21.98 -18.83
N PHE A 82 25.43 20.92 -18.08
CA PHE A 82 26.46 20.00 -17.59
C PHE A 82 26.50 18.75 -18.46
N ILE A 83 27.67 18.40 -18.95
CA ILE A 83 27.90 17.20 -19.76
C ILE A 83 28.86 16.29 -18.99
N LYS A 84 28.43 15.07 -18.68
CA LYS A 84 29.30 14.04 -18.11
C LYS A 84 29.97 13.25 -19.22
N GLU A 85 31.29 13.34 -19.28
CA GLU A 85 32.15 12.55 -20.18
C GLU A 85 33.14 11.71 -19.35
N GLY A 86 33.72 10.71 -19.99
CA GLY A 86 34.68 9.79 -19.37
C GLY A 86 34.02 8.73 -18.48
N THR A 87 34.62 7.56 -18.43
CA THR A 87 34.06 6.31 -17.91
C THR A 87 33.93 6.25 -16.38
N GLY A 88 34.56 7.16 -15.63
CA GLY A 88 34.47 7.18 -14.16
C GLY A 88 33.15 7.67 -13.61
N THR A 89 32.92 7.42 -12.32
CA THR A 89 31.71 7.83 -11.59
C THR A 89 31.94 9.15 -10.86
N LEU A 90 31.02 10.08 -10.97
CA LEU A 90 30.92 11.25 -10.12
C LEU A 90 29.82 11.05 -9.07
N THR A 91 30.17 11.01 -7.80
CA THR A 91 29.20 10.96 -6.71
C THR A 91 28.97 12.36 -6.15
N VAL A 92 27.72 12.84 -6.17
CA VAL A 92 27.31 14.12 -5.58
C VAL A 92 26.60 13.85 -4.26
N GLY A 93 27.21 14.28 -3.16
CA GLY A 93 26.69 14.04 -1.80
C GLY A 93 25.64 15.06 -1.37
N GLY A 94 25.72 16.30 -1.88
CA GLY A 94 24.74 17.35 -1.71
C GLY A 94 23.72 17.36 -2.86
N THR A 95 23.02 18.48 -3.01
CA THR A 95 22.03 18.66 -4.07
C THR A 95 22.69 18.92 -5.42
N MET A 96 22.06 18.46 -6.49
CA MET A 96 22.35 18.88 -7.85
C MET A 96 21.13 19.66 -8.39
N ASP A 97 21.34 20.93 -8.70
CA ASP A 97 20.30 21.85 -9.18
C ASP A 97 20.81 22.51 -10.47
N VAL A 98 20.39 21.97 -11.61
CA VAL A 98 20.93 22.35 -12.92
C VAL A 98 19.84 22.30 -13.99
N GLU A 99 19.92 23.20 -14.96
CA GLU A 99 18.96 23.24 -16.06
C GLU A 99 19.13 22.04 -16.99
N THR A 100 20.32 21.73 -17.42
CA THR A 100 20.58 20.63 -18.36
C THR A 100 21.69 19.72 -17.86
N LEU A 101 21.42 18.42 -17.86
CA LEU A 101 22.40 17.37 -17.61
C LEU A 101 22.40 16.37 -18.76
N ALA A 102 23.52 16.24 -19.47
CA ALA A 102 23.73 15.21 -20.49
C ALA A 102 24.74 14.18 -20.03
N LEU A 103 24.39 12.90 -20.11
CA LEU A 103 25.22 11.78 -19.71
C LEU A 103 25.68 11.01 -20.96
N ARG A 104 26.92 11.29 -21.40
CA ARG A 104 27.53 10.65 -22.57
C ARG A 104 28.26 9.38 -22.21
N GLU A 105 29.04 9.42 -21.14
CA GLU A 105 29.81 8.29 -20.67
C GLU A 105 29.91 8.27 -19.15
N GLY A 106 30.18 7.08 -18.58
CA GLY A 106 30.35 6.87 -17.13
C GLY A 106 29.05 7.12 -16.36
N ASN A 107 29.18 7.40 -15.07
CA ASN A 107 28.04 7.49 -14.19
C ASN A 107 28.03 8.76 -13.35
N ILE A 108 26.82 9.20 -12.99
CA ILE A 108 26.58 10.15 -11.88
C ILE A 108 25.72 9.45 -10.83
N VAL A 109 26.10 9.62 -9.56
CA VAL A 109 25.32 9.16 -8.40
C VAL A 109 24.89 10.36 -7.58
N LEU A 110 23.59 10.57 -7.46
CA LEU A 110 22.98 11.65 -6.69
C LEU A 110 22.50 11.13 -5.34
N ASN A 111 23.17 11.54 -4.26
CA ASN A 111 22.81 11.21 -2.88
C ASN A 111 22.00 12.32 -2.18
N GLY A 112 21.90 13.49 -2.82
CA GLY A 112 21.18 14.64 -2.27
C GLY A 112 19.69 14.36 -2.00
N ALA A 113 19.17 14.93 -0.93
CA ALA A 113 17.77 14.77 -0.54
C ALA A 113 16.78 15.43 -1.52
N SER A 114 17.24 16.39 -2.33
CA SER A 114 16.42 17.10 -3.33
C SER A 114 17.34 17.53 -4.47
N ASN A 115 17.15 16.93 -5.64
CA ASN A 115 17.88 17.29 -6.86
C ASN A 115 16.86 17.81 -7.88
N THR A 116 17.25 18.82 -8.67
CA THR A 116 16.38 19.44 -9.69
C THR A 116 17.13 19.46 -11.03
N LEU A 117 16.51 18.88 -12.04
CA LEU A 117 17.02 18.86 -13.41
C LEU A 117 15.88 19.27 -14.35
N ASP A 118 16.00 20.34 -15.08
CA ASP A 118 14.96 20.67 -16.06
C ASP A 118 15.01 19.73 -17.26
N THR A 119 16.22 19.39 -17.71
CA THR A 119 16.42 18.44 -18.81
C THR A 119 17.51 17.43 -18.48
N LEU A 120 17.18 16.16 -18.62
CA LEU A 120 18.11 15.03 -18.52
C LEU A 120 18.23 14.34 -19.87
N THR A 121 19.44 14.27 -20.42
CA THR A 121 19.72 13.53 -21.66
C THR A 121 20.58 12.32 -21.37
N LEU A 122 20.10 11.13 -21.74
CA LEU A 122 20.80 9.85 -21.59
C LEU A 122 21.38 9.45 -22.96
N GLU A 123 22.66 9.70 -23.19
CA GLU A 123 23.36 9.42 -24.46
C GLU A 123 24.20 8.15 -24.43
N GLY A 124 24.38 7.52 -23.27
CA GLY A 124 25.20 6.32 -23.10
C GLY A 124 25.71 6.14 -21.68
N GLY A 125 25.68 7.21 -20.87
CA GLY A 125 26.04 7.17 -19.44
C GLY A 125 24.90 6.74 -18.53
N GLY A 126 25.18 6.62 -17.23
CA GLY A 126 24.22 6.22 -16.20
C GLY A 126 23.97 7.29 -15.14
N LEU A 127 22.72 7.41 -14.71
CA LEU A 127 22.33 8.20 -13.55
C LEU A 127 21.77 7.30 -12.47
N THR A 128 22.31 7.39 -11.27
CA THR A 128 21.75 6.72 -10.08
C THR A 128 21.24 7.75 -9.11
N ILE A 129 19.99 7.64 -8.70
CA ILE A 129 19.32 8.53 -7.75
C ILE A 129 19.04 7.75 -6.47
N ASN A 130 19.82 8.02 -5.43
CA ASN A 130 19.64 7.45 -4.10
C ASN A 130 18.71 8.31 -3.22
N GLY A 131 18.70 9.63 -3.44
CA GLY A 131 17.79 10.56 -2.80
C GLY A 131 16.54 10.83 -3.62
N ASN A 132 16.08 12.08 -3.65
CA ASN A 132 14.94 12.49 -4.48
C ASN A 132 15.44 13.34 -5.65
N ALA A 133 14.78 13.22 -6.78
CA ALA A 133 15.01 14.09 -7.91
C ALA A 133 13.69 14.49 -8.57
N GLU A 134 13.59 15.77 -8.94
CA GLU A 134 12.55 16.29 -9.81
C GLU A 134 13.20 16.60 -11.18
N VAL A 135 12.60 16.08 -12.23
CA VAL A 135 13.12 16.20 -13.60
C VAL A 135 12.02 16.68 -14.52
N GLY A 136 12.30 17.76 -15.24
CA GLY A 136 11.37 18.31 -16.23
C GLY A 136 11.17 17.36 -17.38
N THR A 137 12.22 17.07 -18.12
CA THR A 137 12.17 16.19 -19.29
C THR A 137 13.32 15.19 -19.31
N ILE A 138 13.05 13.99 -19.83
CA ILE A 138 14.08 13.00 -20.12
C ILE A 138 14.07 12.73 -21.62
N THR A 139 15.25 12.71 -22.21
CA THR A 139 15.46 12.25 -23.58
C THR A 139 16.51 11.14 -23.58
N GLY A 140 16.23 10.06 -24.30
CA GLY A 140 17.17 8.97 -24.54
C GLY A 140 17.59 8.96 -26.00
N THR A 141 18.86 8.67 -26.25
CA THR A 141 19.38 8.47 -27.59
C THR A 141 19.55 6.98 -27.89
N GLU A 142 19.83 6.64 -29.16
CA GLU A 142 20.06 5.27 -29.62
C GLU A 142 21.27 4.57 -28.95
N ALA A 143 22.11 5.32 -28.22
CA ALA A 143 23.28 4.75 -27.52
C ALA A 143 22.97 4.09 -26.17
N GLY A 144 21.73 4.20 -25.67
CA GLY A 144 21.23 3.42 -24.54
C GLY A 144 21.82 3.84 -23.18
N GLY A 145 21.41 4.96 -22.64
CA GLY A 145 21.76 5.34 -21.25
C GLY A 145 20.93 4.59 -20.20
N SER A 146 21.30 4.73 -18.92
CA SER A 146 20.57 4.10 -17.82
C SER A 146 20.19 5.09 -16.73
N LEU A 147 18.98 4.92 -16.19
CA LEU A 147 18.48 5.61 -15.01
C LEU A 147 18.17 4.59 -13.92
N THR A 148 18.89 4.64 -12.81
CA THR A 148 18.65 3.77 -11.66
C THR A 148 18.03 4.57 -10.53
N ILE A 149 16.81 4.22 -10.14
CA ILE A 149 16.03 4.91 -9.10
C ILE A 149 16.03 4.06 -7.83
N GLN A 150 16.67 4.53 -6.78
CA GLN A 150 16.64 3.93 -5.44
C GLN A 150 15.77 4.76 -4.47
N GLY A 151 15.71 6.06 -4.68
CA GLY A 151 14.85 7.00 -3.97
C GLY A 151 13.56 7.33 -4.71
N THR A 152 13.20 8.60 -4.76
CA THR A 152 12.02 9.08 -5.50
C THR A 152 12.45 9.89 -6.72
N PHE A 153 11.82 9.62 -7.85
CA PHE A 153 11.99 10.35 -9.10
C PHE A 153 10.65 10.91 -9.56
N ASP A 154 10.53 12.21 -9.57
CA ASP A 154 9.35 12.94 -10.03
C ASP A 154 9.60 13.49 -11.43
N LEU A 155 8.81 13.06 -12.41
CA LEU A 155 8.79 13.59 -13.77
C LEU A 155 7.68 14.62 -13.90
N THR A 156 8.02 15.82 -14.38
CA THR A 156 7.09 16.94 -14.46
C THR A 156 6.78 17.41 -15.88
N GLY A 157 7.47 16.90 -16.89
CA GLY A 157 7.25 17.26 -18.30
C GLY A 157 7.19 16.05 -19.22
N THR A 158 7.20 16.31 -20.53
CA THR A 158 7.08 15.27 -21.56
C THR A 158 8.44 14.65 -21.87
N SER A 159 8.51 13.34 -21.81
CA SER A 159 9.73 12.55 -21.96
C SER A 159 9.56 11.40 -22.93
N ASN A 160 10.58 11.13 -23.72
CA ASN A 160 10.59 10.03 -24.69
C ASN A 160 11.94 9.30 -24.63
N ILE A 161 11.89 8.00 -24.35
CA ILE A 161 13.05 7.13 -24.30
C ILE A 161 12.79 5.95 -25.23
N ASN A 162 13.55 5.85 -26.33
CA ASN A 162 13.45 4.74 -27.29
C ASN A 162 14.45 3.62 -27.02
N ASP A 163 15.53 3.95 -26.30
CA ASP A 163 16.58 3.01 -25.92
C ASP A 163 17.09 3.32 -24.51
N GLY A 164 17.65 2.31 -23.83
CA GLY A 164 18.12 2.50 -22.46
C GLY A 164 17.26 1.78 -21.42
N ALA A 165 17.56 2.03 -20.15
CA ALA A 165 16.89 1.35 -19.06
C ALA A 165 16.55 2.29 -17.90
N ILE A 166 15.30 2.23 -17.42
CA ILE A 166 14.89 2.75 -16.13
C ILE A 166 14.78 1.57 -15.18
N THR A 167 15.60 1.53 -14.13
CA THR A 167 15.70 0.40 -13.22
C THR A 167 15.72 0.87 -11.76
N GLY A 168 15.67 -0.07 -10.83
CA GLY A 168 15.84 0.23 -9.40
C GLY A 168 14.65 -0.18 -8.55
N THR A 169 14.75 0.03 -7.24
CA THR A 169 13.70 -0.36 -6.26
C THR A 169 12.95 0.83 -5.67
N GLY A 170 13.24 2.02 -6.15
CA GLY A 170 12.62 3.27 -5.73
C GLY A 170 11.27 3.53 -6.38
N SER A 171 10.84 4.78 -6.36
CA SER A 171 9.55 5.24 -6.87
C SER A 171 9.73 6.19 -8.05
N LEU A 172 9.10 5.86 -9.17
CA LEU A 172 8.94 6.74 -10.33
C LEU A 172 7.53 7.35 -10.29
N ARG A 173 7.45 8.67 -10.28
CA ARG A 173 6.17 9.40 -10.29
C ARG A 173 6.11 10.25 -11.55
N ILE A 174 5.06 10.05 -12.34
CA ILE A 174 4.73 10.86 -13.52
C ILE A 174 3.62 11.80 -13.06
N ARG A 175 3.95 13.07 -12.89
CA ARG A 175 3.04 14.09 -12.37
C ARG A 175 1.91 14.37 -13.35
N GLU A 176 0.81 14.93 -12.85
CA GLU A 176 -0.29 15.43 -13.68
C GLU A 176 0.25 16.38 -14.76
N GLY A 177 -0.15 16.18 -16.01
CA GLY A 177 0.34 16.93 -17.16
C GLY A 177 1.69 16.48 -17.73
N ALA A 178 2.44 15.61 -17.01
CA ALA A 178 3.66 15.01 -17.53
C ALA A 178 3.36 13.76 -18.38
N GLU A 179 4.31 13.42 -19.24
CA GLU A 179 4.25 12.24 -20.09
C GLU A 179 5.59 11.50 -20.11
N LEU A 180 5.57 10.20 -19.92
CA LEU A 180 6.71 9.31 -20.15
C LEU A 180 6.36 8.30 -21.23
N ALA A 181 7.02 8.40 -22.38
CA ALA A 181 6.91 7.40 -23.43
C ALA A 181 8.18 6.53 -23.49
N LEU A 182 7.99 5.22 -23.36
CA LEU A 182 9.04 4.21 -23.52
C LEU A 182 8.78 3.39 -24.78
N GLY A 183 9.60 3.58 -25.79
CA GLY A 183 9.51 2.91 -27.09
C GLY A 183 10.69 2.01 -27.38
N GLY A 184 10.80 1.50 -28.60
CA GLY A 184 11.94 0.72 -29.10
C GLY A 184 12.35 -0.41 -28.17
N GLU A 185 13.62 -0.43 -27.79
CA GLU A 185 14.23 -1.39 -26.85
C GLU A 185 14.28 -0.87 -25.39
N ALA A 186 13.68 0.30 -25.12
CA ALA A 186 13.69 0.87 -23.78
C ALA A 186 13.09 -0.09 -22.75
N ARG A 187 13.74 -0.21 -21.59
CA ARG A 187 13.37 -1.13 -20.52
C ARG A 187 12.87 -0.35 -19.30
N LEU A 188 11.87 -0.91 -18.64
CA LEU A 188 11.41 -0.44 -17.32
C LEU A 188 11.40 -1.66 -16.39
N ASP A 189 12.22 -1.63 -15.34
CA ASP A 189 12.35 -2.78 -14.45
C ASP A 189 12.51 -2.40 -12.98
N GLY A 190 11.73 -3.03 -12.11
CA GLY A 190 11.89 -3.07 -10.68
C GLY A 190 11.44 -1.83 -9.90
N THR A 191 10.95 -0.78 -10.55
CA THR A 191 10.46 0.43 -9.87
C THR A 191 8.98 0.34 -9.48
N SER A 192 8.58 1.03 -8.42
CA SER A 192 7.15 1.31 -8.16
C SER A 192 6.74 2.54 -8.96
N VAL A 193 5.66 2.46 -9.73
CA VAL A 193 5.22 3.54 -10.61
C VAL A 193 3.93 4.18 -10.11
N THR A 194 3.92 5.50 -10.03
CA THR A 194 2.70 6.30 -9.85
C THR A 194 2.50 7.16 -11.09
N ALA A 195 1.45 6.86 -11.86
CA ALA A 195 1.11 7.58 -13.09
C ALA A 195 -0.12 8.48 -12.84
N ASP A 196 0.12 9.72 -12.45
CA ASP A 196 -0.91 10.76 -12.39
C ASP A 196 -0.97 11.55 -13.73
N GLY A 197 0.10 11.51 -14.51
CA GLY A 197 0.19 11.90 -15.92
C GLY A 197 0.02 10.72 -16.87
N THR A 198 0.70 10.76 -18.00
CA THR A 198 0.60 9.72 -19.04
C THR A 198 1.84 8.84 -19.05
N LEU A 199 1.65 7.51 -18.95
CA LEU A 199 2.68 6.50 -19.18
C LEU A 199 2.35 5.73 -20.45
N THR A 200 3.19 5.90 -21.48
CA THR A 200 3.06 5.18 -22.74
C THR A 200 4.15 4.12 -22.86
N LEU A 201 3.76 2.87 -23.02
CA LEU A 201 4.68 1.74 -23.16
C LEU A 201 4.48 1.08 -24.52
N SER A 202 5.55 1.08 -25.32
CA SER A 202 5.57 0.46 -26.66
C SER A 202 6.93 -0.22 -26.88
N GLY A 203 7.04 -0.92 -28.02
CA GLY A 203 8.29 -1.58 -28.41
C GLY A 203 8.53 -2.90 -27.71
N ALA A 204 9.71 -3.52 -27.97
CA ALA A 204 10.05 -4.88 -27.57
C ALA A 204 10.76 -4.99 -26.20
N GLY A 205 11.22 -3.87 -25.65
CA GLY A 205 11.90 -3.85 -24.36
C GLY A 205 10.99 -4.33 -23.21
N GLU A 206 11.58 -5.03 -22.25
CA GLU A 206 10.86 -5.54 -21.07
C GLU A 206 10.25 -4.40 -20.23
N LYS A 207 9.01 -4.58 -19.83
CA LYS A 207 8.26 -3.67 -18.98
C LYS A 207 7.79 -4.41 -17.72
N SER A 208 8.57 -4.26 -16.63
CA SER A 208 8.31 -4.90 -15.34
C SER A 208 8.40 -3.86 -14.21
N ILE A 209 7.39 -3.79 -13.37
CA ILE A 209 7.33 -2.85 -12.26
C ILE A 209 6.92 -3.56 -10.97
N GLN A 210 7.18 -2.94 -9.81
CA GLN A 210 6.80 -3.53 -8.53
C GLN A 210 5.32 -3.26 -8.17
N SER A 211 4.79 -2.12 -8.57
CA SER A 211 3.38 -1.74 -8.35
C SER A 211 2.99 -0.61 -9.30
N LEU A 212 1.72 -0.54 -9.68
CA LEU A 212 1.13 0.53 -10.46
C LEU A 212 0.10 1.29 -9.63
N SER A 213 0.23 2.61 -9.57
CA SER A 213 -0.72 3.50 -8.88
C SER A 213 -0.97 4.74 -9.72
N GLY A 214 -1.96 5.53 -9.31
CA GLY A 214 -2.26 6.82 -9.93
C GLY A 214 -3.60 6.87 -10.66
N SER A 215 -3.93 8.07 -11.15
CA SER A 215 -5.21 8.41 -11.79
C SER A 215 -5.06 8.93 -13.22
N GLY A 216 -3.84 8.92 -13.76
CA GLY A 216 -3.54 9.39 -15.12
C GLY A 216 -3.85 8.35 -16.20
N THR A 217 -3.05 8.31 -17.26
CA THR A 217 -3.27 7.41 -18.40
C THR A 217 -2.14 6.39 -18.47
N LEU A 218 -2.50 5.09 -18.57
CA LEU A 218 -1.61 4.03 -19.02
C LEU A 218 -1.97 3.66 -20.45
N ALA A 219 -1.07 3.89 -21.39
CA ALA A 219 -1.23 3.53 -22.79
C ALA A 219 -0.26 2.40 -23.15
N LEU A 220 -0.79 1.27 -23.65
CA LEU A 220 0.00 0.18 -24.20
C LEU A 220 -0.22 0.07 -25.72
N SER A 221 0.86 -0.18 -26.45
CA SER A 221 0.80 -0.45 -27.89
C SER A 221 1.16 -1.91 -28.16
N GLY A 222 0.35 -2.82 -27.62
CA GLY A 222 0.66 -4.25 -27.55
C GLY A 222 1.62 -4.61 -26.41
N GLY A 223 1.87 -5.89 -26.22
CA GLY A 223 2.73 -6.40 -25.14
C GLY A 223 2.04 -6.43 -23.78
N THR A 224 2.82 -6.77 -22.76
CA THR A 224 2.32 -6.93 -21.40
C THR A 224 3.18 -6.14 -20.41
N LEU A 225 2.54 -5.37 -19.53
CA LEU A 225 3.16 -4.79 -18.36
C LEU A 225 3.14 -5.82 -17.22
N SER A 226 4.29 -6.27 -16.79
CA SER A 226 4.43 -7.15 -15.64
C SER A 226 4.46 -6.34 -14.34
N VAL A 227 3.57 -6.67 -13.40
CA VAL A 227 3.52 -6.06 -12.07
C VAL A 227 3.90 -7.15 -11.06
N SER A 228 5.16 -7.14 -10.61
CA SER A 228 5.70 -8.23 -9.81
C SER A 228 6.70 -7.76 -8.77
N SER A 229 6.63 -8.34 -7.57
CA SER A 229 7.59 -8.08 -6.50
C SER A 229 7.76 -9.29 -5.59
N ALA A 230 8.98 -9.52 -5.10
CA ALA A 230 9.24 -10.49 -4.03
C ALA A 230 8.84 -9.94 -2.64
N PHE A 231 8.64 -8.63 -2.53
CA PHE A 231 8.21 -7.95 -1.30
C PHE A 231 6.73 -7.59 -1.40
N VAL A 232 6.06 -7.50 -0.24
CA VAL A 232 4.66 -7.05 -0.19
C VAL A 232 4.57 -5.63 -0.76
N ARG A 233 3.82 -5.47 -1.83
CA ARG A 233 3.55 -4.20 -2.51
C ARG A 233 2.06 -4.07 -2.80
N ASN A 234 1.56 -2.87 -2.64
CA ASN A 234 0.18 -2.53 -2.99
C ASN A 234 0.20 -1.43 -4.03
N GLY A 235 -0.56 -1.62 -5.10
CA GLY A 235 -0.80 -0.61 -6.13
C GLY A 235 -2.30 -0.38 -6.29
N SER A 236 -2.69 0.83 -6.66
CA SER A 236 -4.09 1.17 -6.98
C SER A 236 -4.12 2.14 -8.15
N PHE A 237 -4.68 1.70 -9.27
CA PHE A 237 -4.80 2.49 -10.48
C PHE A 237 -6.26 2.75 -10.82
N SER A 238 -6.62 4.01 -10.93
CA SER A 238 -7.98 4.49 -11.22
C SER A 238 -8.07 5.34 -12.48
N GLY A 239 -6.96 5.45 -13.20
CA GLY A 239 -6.86 6.27 -14.41
C GLY A 239 -7.45 5.62 -15.66
N THR A 240 -7.02 6.06 -16.81
CA THR A 240 -7.49 5.57 -18.12
C THR A 240 -6.54 4.50 -18.67
N LEU A 241 -7.10 3.42 -19.22
CA LEU A 241 -6.37 2.43 -20.04
C LEU A 241 -6.60 2.78 -21.52
N ASP A 242 -5.53 3.11 -22.24
CA ASP A 242 -5.56 3.48 -23.64
C ASP A 242 -4.73 2.51 -24.50
N GLY A 243 -5.11 2.33 -25.77
CA GLY A 243 -4.48 1.39 -26.68
C GLY A 243 -4.90 -0.06 -26.43
N GLU A 244 -3.99 -1.01 -26.64
CA GLU A 244 -4.22 -2.46 -26.46
C GLU A 244 -3.01 -3.12 -25.81
N GLY A 245 -3.23 -4.10 -24.93
CA GLY A 245 -2.14 -4.81 -24.28
C GLY A 245 -2.61 -5.71 -23.15
N GLY A 246 -1.70 -5.99 -22.23
CA GLY A 246 -1.98 -6.80 -21.04
C GLY A 246 -1.33 -6.24 -19.78
N ILE A 247 -1.93 -6.56 -18.63
CA ILE A 247 -1.33 -6.34 -17.32
C ILE A 247 -1.30 -7.69 -16.62
N ASP A 248 -0.13 -8.11 -16.17
CA ASP A 248 0.07 -9.40 -15.51
C ASP A 248 0.62 -9.18 -14.09
N VAL A 249 -0.09 -9.71 -13.08
CA VAL A 249 0.20 -9.50 -11.66
C VAL A 249 0.72 -10.79 -11.04
N SER A 250 1.88 -10.72 -10.38
CA SER A 250 2.48 -11.90 -9.75
C SER A 250 3.31 -11.56 -8.50
N GLY A 251 3.82 -12.59 -7.83
CA GLY A 251 4.62 -12.42 -6.61
C GLY A 251 3.80 -11.94 -5.41
N SER A 252 4.40 -11.15 -4.51
CA SER A 252 3.73 -10.64 -3.31
C SER A 252 3.03 -9.29 -3.54
N VAL A 253 2.42 -9.11 -4.72
CA VAL A 253 1.76 -7.84 -5.11
C VAL A 253 0.25 -7.96 -4.96
N THR A 254 -0.37 -6.93 -4.37
CA THR A 254 -1.80 -6.67 -4.47
C THR A 254 -2.02 -5.47 -5.37
N GLN A 255 -2.58 -5.70 -6.57
CA GLN A 255 -2.87 -4.65 -7.54
C GLN A 255 -4.38 -4.42 -7.63
N VAL A 256 -4.81 -3.21 -7.30
CA VAL A 256 -6.22 -2.78 -7.45
C VAL A 256 -6.37 -2.04 -8.78
N MET A 257 -7.33 -2.47 -9.60
CA MET A 257 -7.74 -1.81 -10.83
C MET A 257 -9.15 -1.27 -10.65
N GLN A 258 -9.31 0.04 -10.81
CA GLN A 258 -10.59 0.75 -10.68
C GLN A 258 -11.11 1.26 -12.04
N THR A 259 -10.51 0.81 -13.11
CA THR A 259 -10.85 1.14 -14.49
C THR A 259 -10.71 -0.09 -15.35
N GLY A 260 -11.44 -0.15 -16.44
CA GLY A 260 -11.40 -1.24 -17.41
C GLY A 260 -11.27 -0.73 -18.84
N SER A 261 -10.84 -1.62 -19.72
CA SER A 261 -10.83 -1.41 -21.17
C SER A 261 -10.98 -2.76 -21.88
N SER A 262 -11.94 -2.88 -22.78
CA SER A 262 -12.20 -4.10 -23.57
C SER A 262 -11.05 -4.48 -24.53
N THR A 263 -10.00 -3.67 -24.61
CA THR A 263 -8.79 -3.95 -25.40
C THR A 263 -7.64 -4.50 -24.56
N TYR A 264 -7.82 -4.62 -23.23
CA TYR A 264 -6.79 -5.11 -22.33
C TYR A 264 -7.06 -6.53 -21.84
N ASP A 265 -5.99 -7.30 -21.75
CA ASP A 265 -5.96 -8.59 -21.06
C ASP A 265 -5.44 -8.41 -19.63
N LEU A 266 -6.00 -9.16 -18.69
CA LEU A 266 -5.48 -9.23 -17.34
C LEU A 266 -5.01 -10.63 -16.99
N GLY A 267 -3.88 -10.71 -16.32
CA GLY A 267 -3.34 -11.94 -15.74
C GLY A 267 -3.06 -11.77 -14.26
N VAL A 268 -3.28 -12.85 -13.49
CA VAL A 268 -2.80 -12.93 -12.10
C VAL A 268 -2.36 -14.35 -11.81
N HIS A 269 -1.14 -14.51 -11.27
CA HIS A 269 -0.58 -15.83 -10.98
C HIS A 269 0.52 -15.76 -9.89
N GLY A 270 1.08 -16.91 -9.49
CA GLY A 270 2.31 -17.00 -8.72
C GLY A 270 2.30 -16.23 -7.38
N GLY A 271 1.17 -16.17 -6.68
CA GLY A 271 1.01 -15.47 -5.40
C GLY A 271 0.52 -14.02 -5.51
N GLY A 272 0.38 -13.49 -6.73
CA GLY A 272 -0.21 -12.16 -6.97
C GLY A 272 -1.68 -12.10 -6.60
N THR A 273 -2.15 -10.93 -6.21
CA THR A 273 -3.57 -10.63 -5.98
C THR A 273 -3.99 -9.48 -6.88
N LEU A 274 -4.97 -9.72 -7.74
CA LEU A 274 -5.61 -8.72 -8.58
C LEU A 274 -6.99 -8.40 -8.03
N VAL A 275 -7.22 -7.15 -7.67
CA VAL A 275 -8.52 -6.67 -7.16
C VAL A 275 -9.17 -5.82 -8.25
N LEU A 276 -10.33 -6.26 -8.72
CA LEU A 276 -11.16 -5.54 -9.67
C LEU A 276 -12.29 -4.85 -8.91
N LYS A 277 -12.20 -3.53 -8.88
CA LYS A 277 -13.09 -2.69 -8.09
C LYS A 277 -13.53 -1.49 -8.92
N GLY A 278 -14.72 -1.52 -9.53
CA GLY A 278 -15.30 -0.38 -10.24
C GLY A 278 -15.37 0.90 -9.36
N THR A 279 -15.93 1.96 -9.83
CA THR A 279 -16.23 3.19 -9.07
C THR A 279 -17.74 3.45 -9.08
N SER A 280 -18.23 4.37 -8.25
CA SER A 280 -19.64 4.77 -8.29
C SER A 280 -20.08 5.24 -9.67
N ASP A 281 -19.16 5.86 -10.44
CA ASP A 281 -19.43 6.40 -11.77
C ASP A 281 -19.24 5.35 -12.89
N ALA A 282 -18.48 4.29 -12.62
CA ALA A 282 -18.23 3.17 -13.51
C ALA A 282 -18.30 1.85 -12.72
N PRO A 283 -19.50 1.36 -12.40
CA PRO A 283 -19.65 0.18 -11.55
C PRO A 283 -19.22 -1.12 -12.23
N ALA A 284 -19.29 -1.18 -13.56
CA ALA A 284 -18.82 -2.31 -14.35
C ALA A 284 -17.44 -2.04 -14.94
N LEU A 285 -16.58 -3.05 -14.89
CA LEU A 285 -15.27 -3.06 -15.55
C LEU A 285 -15.32 -3.99 -16.76
N ASP A 286 -14.83 -3.50 -17.90
CA ASP A 286 -14.79 -4.25 -19.15
C ASP A 286 -13.33 -4.63 -19.47
N TYR A 287 -13.07 -5.91 -19.76
CA TYR A 287 -11.76 -6.37 -20.24
C TYR A 287 -11.93 -7.35 -21.39
N ARG A 288 -10.88 -7.48 -22.21
CA ARG A 288 -10.89 -8.45 -23.32
C ARG A 288 -10.83 -9.89 -22.79
N ASN A 289 -9.80 -10.19 -21.99
CA ASN A 289 -9.65 -11.48 -21.37
C ASN A 289 -9.12 -11.34 -19.94
N VAL A 290 -9.47 -12.31 -19.08
CA VAL A 290 -8.90 -12.43 -17.73
C VAL A 290 -8.40 -13.85 -17.51
N ALA A 291 -7.15 -14.00 -17.08
CA ALA A 291 -6.56 -15.30 -16.74
C ALA A 291 -6.18 -15.32 -15.25
N VAL A 292 -6.74 -16.28 -14.51
CA VAL A 292 -6.41 -16.50 -13.11
C VAL A 292 -5.57 -17.77 -13.03
N GLY A 293 -4.25 -17.59 -13.02
CA GLY A 293 -3.29 -18.67 -13.05
C GLY A 293 -3.07 -19.32 -11.68
N SER A 294 -2.31 -20.41 -11.68
CA SER A 294 -2.00 -21.15 -10.45
C SER A 294 -1.40 -20.24 -9.36
N ALA A 295 -1.88 -20.40 -8.13
CA ALA A 295 -1.55 -19.58 -6.96
C ALA A 295 -1.83 -18.06 -7.14
N GLY A 296 -2.51 -17.64 -8.18
CA GLY A 296 -3.03 -16.28 -8.34
C GLY A 296 -4.37 -16.12 -7.63
N THR A 297 -4.62 -14.92 -7.13
CA THR A 297 -5.90 -14.56 -6.51
C THR A 297 -6.56 -13.42 -7.28
N LEU A 298 -7.76 -13.68 -7.79
CA LEU A 298 -8.64 -12.65 -8.35
C LEU A 298 -9.71 -12.30 -7.32
N ARG A 299 -9.86 -11.02 -7.03
CA ARG A 299 -10.90 -10.49 -6.16
C ARG A 299 -11.78 -9.55 -6.96
N ILE A 300 -13.08 -9.85 -7.06
CA ILE A 300 -14.08 -9.02 -7.76
C ILE A 300 -14.96 -8.37 -6.71
N GLU A 301 -14.88 -7.04 -6.58
CA GLU A 301 -15.64 -6.28 -5.60
C GLU A 301 -16.88 -5.62 -6.24
N ALA A 302 -18.05 -5.96 -5.73
CA ALA A 302 -19.27 -5.23 -6.03
C ALA A 302 -19.20 -3.84 -5.42
N ILE A 303 -19.39 -2.80 -6.25
CA ILE A 303 -19.27 -1.43 -5.76
C ILE A 303 -20.59 -0.84 -5.42
N GLY A 304 -20.53 -0.05 -4.32
CA GLY A 304 -21.50 0.86 -3.72
C GLY A 304 -22.82 0.99 -4.46
N HIS A 305 -23.79 0.18 -4.07
CA HIS A 305 -25.11 0.27 -4.66
C HIS A 305 -26.00 1.08 -3.73
N GLU A 306 -26.47 2.21 -4.25
CA GLU A 306 -27.71 2.77 -3.75
C GLU A 306 -28.86 1.84 -4.13
N ALA A 307 -29.95 1.91 -3.38
CA ALA A 307 -31.11 1.06 -3.61
C ALA A 307 -31.58 1.14 -5.08
N GLY A 308 -31.45 0.05 -5.82
CA GLY A 308 -31.89 -0.07 -7.20
C GLY A 308 -30.81 -0.29 -8.25
N ASP A 309 -29.53 -0.27 -7.88
CA ASP A 309 -28.44 -0.51 -8.82
C ASP A 309 -28.09 -2.00 -8.95
N SER A 310 -27.82 -2.44 -10.18
CA SER A 310 -27.45 -3.82 -10.48
C SER A 310 -25.98 -4.09 -10.10
N ASN A 311 -25.72 -5.25 -9.50
CA ASN A 311 -24.39 -5.68 -9.02
C ASN A 311 -23.40 -6.13 -10.12
N THR A 312 -23.60 -5.76 -11.36
CA THR A 312 -22.66 -6.16 -12.42
C THR A 312 -21.31 -5.52 -12.19
N SER A 313 -20.29 -6.34 -11.99
CA SER A 313 -18.97 -5.84 -11.60
C SER A 313 -17.92 -6.05 -12.69
N LEU A 314 -18.02 -7.11 -13.49
CA LEU A 314 -17.02 -7.48 -14.48
C LEU A 314 -17.65 -8.04 -15.75
N ASN A 315 -17.31 -7.46 -16.90
CA ASN A 315 -17.63 -7.98 -18.22
C ASN A 315 -16.33 -8.35 -18.95
N VAL A 316 -16.24 -9.53 -19.52
CA VAL A 316 -15.03 -9.98 -20.21
C VAL A 316 -15.38 -10.79 -21.47
N GLY A 317 -14.55 -10.76 -22.50
CA GLY A 317 -14.67 -11.69 -23.62
C GLY A 317 -14.41 -13.12 -23.17
N SER A 318 -13.33 -13.36 -22.42
CA SER A 318 -13.10 -14.67 -21.81
C SER A 318 -12.49 -14.58 -20.42
N ILE A 319 -12.82 -15.58 -19.59
CA ILE A 319 -12.13 -15.78 -18.31
C ILE A 319 -11.71 -17.22 -18.13
N ASP A 320 -10.45 -17.41 -17.69
CA ASP A 320 -9.86 -18.73 -17.43
C ASP A 320 -9.44 -18.85 -15.98
N PHE A 321 -10.13 -19.66 -15.19
CA PHE A 321 -9.78 -20.00 -13.82
C PHE A 321 -8.96 -21.31 -13.83
N GLN A 322 -7.66 -21.20 -13.79
CA GLN A 322 -6.75 -22.34 -13.87
C GLN A 322 -6.71 -23.14 -12.56
N SER A 323 -6.22 -24.36 -12.64
CA SER A 323 -6.03 -25.23 -11.47
C SER A 323 -5.14 -24.55 -10.42
N GLY A 324 -5.59 -24.55 -9.15
CA GLY A 324 -4.88 -23.90 -8.03
C GLY A 324 -4.98 -22.38 -8.00
N SER A 325 -5.83 -21.78 -8.83
CA SER A 325 -6.24 -20.38 -8.71
C SER A 325 -7.25 -20.17 -7.58
N THR A 326 -7.36 -18.94 -7.11
CA THR A 326 -8.41 -18.54 -6.16
C THR A 326 -9.18 -17.34 -6.72
N THR A 327 -10.50 -17.39 -6.62
CA THR A 327 -11.35 -16.24 -6.98
C THR A 327 -12.31 -15.92 -5.84
N GLU A 328 -12.28 -14.69 -5.38
CA GLU A 328 -13.15 -14.18 -4.32
C GLU A 328 -14.16 -13.20 -4.90
N PHE A 329 -15.44 -13.48 -4.70
CA PHE A 329 -16.54 -12.56 -5.01
C PHE A 329 -16.95 -11.82 -3.75
N VAL A 330 -16.86 -10.50 -3.79
CA VAL A 330 -17.09 -9.63 -2.62
C VAL A 330 -18.40 -8.87 -2.83
N TYR A 331 -19.40 -9.27 -2.09
CA TYR A 331 -20.75 -8.68 -2.17
C TYR A 331 -20.90 -7.48 -1.24
N ASN A 332 -21.71 -6.51 -1.67
CA ASN A 332 -22.26 -5.50 -0.78
C ASN A 332 -23.56 -6.00 -0.14
N LEU A 333 -23.47 -6.71 0.98
CA LEU A 333 -24.64 -7.25 1.69
C LEU A 333 -25.56 -6.17 2.29
N SER A 334 -25.14 -4.90 2.30
CA SER A 334 -26.00 -3.77 2.71
C SER A 334 -26.84 -3.21 1.57
N ALA A 335 -26.64 -3.67 0.33
CA ALA A 335 -27.47 -3.28 -0.80
C ALA A 335 -28.90 -3.81 -0.65
N SER A 336 -29.86 -3.12 -1.24
CA SER A 336 -31.28 -3.52 -1.21
C SER A 336 -31.57 -4.86 -1.90
N ASP A 337 -30.72 -5.21 -2.88
CA ASP A 337 -30.73 -6.49 -3.59
C ASP A 337 -29.30 -6.91 -3.89
N PRO A 338 -28.58 -7.47 -2.90
CA PRO A 338 -27.17 -7.80 -3.05
C PRO A 338 -26.91 -8.91 -4.07
N PHE A 339 -27.93 -9.62 -4.51
CA PHE A 339 -27.84 -10.77 -5.39
C PHE A 339 -28.66 -10.60 -6.69
N GLY A 340 -29.09 -9.40 -6.99
CA GLY A 340 -30.04 -9.11 -8.09
C GLY A 340 -29.45 -9.27 -9.50
N SER A 341 -28.14 -9.32 -9.65
CA SER A 341 -27.47 -9.51 -10.95
C SER A 341 -26.17 -10.33 -10.81
N ALA A 342 -25.72 -10.87 -11.96
CA ALA A 342 -24.45 -11.60 -12.02
C ALA A 342 -23.26 -10.69 -11.68
N MET A 343 -22.30 -11.21 -10.90
CA MET A 343 -21.05 -10.52 -10.61
C MET A 343 -20.11 -10.48 -11.83
N LEU A 344 -20.21 -11.48 -12.71
CA LEU A 344 -19.38 -11.63 -13.89
C LEU A 344 -20.24 -12.03 -15.09
N THR A 345 -19.99 -11.34 -16.22
CA THR A 345 -20.54 -11.70 -17.53
C THR A 345 -19.38 -11.92 -18.51
N ALA A 346 -19.41 -13.00 -19.27
CA ALA A 346 -18.37 -13.35 -20.23
C ALA A 346 -18.96 -13.94 -21.52
N ASP A 347 -18.21 -13.91 -22.63
CA ASP A 347 -18.54 -14.74 -23.78
C ASP A 347 -18.16 -16.22 -23.49
N SER A 348 -17.04 -16.43 -22.78
CA SER A 348 -16.63 -17.77 -22.38
C SER A 348 -16.02 -17.82 -20.97
N ILE A 349 -16.37 -18.88 -20.24
CA ILE A 349 -15.81 -19.19 -18.91
C ILE A 349 -15.16 -20.57 -18.97
N THR A 350 -13.90 -20.68 -18.57
CA THR A 350 -13.20 -21.95 -18.37
C THR A 350 -12.89 -22.15 -16.90
N ILE A 351 -13.25 -23.29 -16.32
CA ILE A 351 -12.99 -23.63 -14.92
C ILE A 351 -12.06 -24.86 -14.87
N GLY A 352 -10.82 -24.62 -14.48
CA GLY A 352 -9.83 -25.67 -14.26
C GLY A 352 -10.14 -26.52 -13.04
N ASN A 353 -9.84 -27.81 -13.12
CA ASN A 353 -10.04 -28.69 -11.97
C ASN A 353 -9.16 -28.25 -10.79
N GLY A 354 -9.79 -27.96 -9.62
CA GLY A 354 -9.12 -27.45 -8.44
C GLY A 354 -8.97 -25.92 -8.42
N ALA A 355 -9.68 -25.18 -9.28
CA ALA A 355 -9.89 -23.75 -9.09
C ALA A 355 -10.73 -23.52 -7.83
N GLY A 356 -10.29 -22.64 -6.95
CA GLY A 356 -10.95 -22.30 -5.69
C GLY A 356 -11.84 -21.06 -5.85
N PHE A 357 -13.00 -21.09 -5.19
CA PHE A 357 -13.92 -19.95 -5.16
C PHE A 357 -14.34 -19.63 -3.74
N SER A 358 -14.49 -18.33 -3.43
CA SER A 358 -14.96 -17.87 -2.14
C SER A 358 -15.87 -16.65 -2.26
N LEU A 359 -16.66 -16.45 -1.22
CA LEU A 359 -17.59 -15.33 -1.09
C LEU A 359 -17.22 -14.53 0.17
N ALA A 360 -17.19 -13.22 0.01
CA ALA A 360 -16.93 -12.30 1.11
C ALA A 360 -17.92 -11.13 1.09
N ASN A 361 -17.99 -10.41 2.18
CA ASN A 361 -18.68 -9.13 2.25
C ASN A 361 -17.70 -7.98 2.12
N MET A 362 -18.12 -6.90 1.48
CA MET A 362 -17.35 -5.68 1.34
C MET A 362 -16.98 -5.10 2.71
N GLU A 363 -15.77 -4.65 2.88
CA GLU A 363 -15.29 -4.03 4.10
C GLU A 363 -16.10 -2.76 4.43
N GLY A 364 -16.46 -2.59 5.69
CA GLY A 364 -17.26 -1.45 6.15
C GLY A 364 -18.78 -1.62 5.97
N ASN A 365 -19.22 -2.69 5.27
CA ASN A 365 -20.64 -2.98 5.11
C ASN A 365 -21.04 -4.11 6.06
N THR A 366 -22.03 -3.88 6.91
CA THR A 366 -22.73 -4.92 7.67
C THR A 366 -24.03 -5.23 6.95
N GLY A 367 -24.27 -6.50 6.68
CA GLY A 367 -25.58 -6.90 6.20
C GLY A 367 -26.64 -6.57 7.24
N LEU A 368 -27.66 -5.87 6.82
CA LEU A 368 -28.82 -5.57 7.66
C LEU A 368 -30.03 -6.29 7.09
N GLY A 369 -30.51 -7.30 7.77
CA GLY A 369 -31.79 -7.91 7.39
C GLY A 369 -31.89 -9.39 7.71
N THR A 370 -33.09 -9.91 7.47
CA THR A 370 -33.35 -11.34 7.42
C THR A 370 -32.96 -11.84 6.04
N TYR A 371 -32.06 -12.79 6.00
CA TYR A 371 -31.63 -13.43 4.77
C TYR A 371 -32.36 -14.76 4.63
N ASP A 372 -32.82 -15.05 3.40
CA ASP A 372 -33.33 -16.34 3.00
C ASP A 372 -32.21 -17.20 2.42
N ASN A 373 -32.45 -18.51 2.30
CA ASN A 373 -31.53 -19.38 1.59
C ASN A 373 -31.32 -18.86 0.15
N LEU A 374 -30.04 -18.87 -0.29
CA LEU A 374 -29.75 -18.61 -1.68
C LEU A 374 -30.03 -19.87 -2.49
N ASP A 375 -30.96 -19.80 -3.44
CA ASP A 375 -31.32 -20.92 -4.31
C ASP A 375 -31.29 -20.46 -5.76
N GLY A 376 -30.25 -20.82 -6.47
CA GLY A 376 -30.08 -20.51 -7.89
C GLY A 376 -29.79 -19.05 -8.19
N VAL A 377 -29.16 -18.32 -7.27
CA VAL A 377 -28.69 -16.94 -7.52
C VAL A 377 -27.65 -16.94 -8.62
N VAL A 378 -27.82 -16.12 -9.64
CA VAL A 378 -26.88 -16.06 -10.76
C VAL A 378 -25.59 -15.35 -10.32
N LEU A 379 -24.49 -16.10 -10.20
CA LEU A 379 -23.17 -15.57 -9.88
C LEU A 379 -22.41 -15.13 -11.13
N MET A 380 -22.40 -15.97 -12.16
CA MET A 380 -21.73 -15.71 -13.44
C MET A 380 -22.64 -16.10 -14.60
N THR A 381 -22.50 -15.38 -15.72
CA THR A 381 -23.21 -15.67 -16.97
C THR A 381 -22.21 -15.74 -18.12
N ALA A 382 -22.34 -16.74 -19.00
CA ALA A 382 -21.52 -16.83 -20.21
C ALA A 382 -22.26 -17.56 -21.35
N ASP A 383 -21.87 -17.26 -22.60
CA ASP A 383 -22.37 -17.99 -23.75
C ASP A 383 -21.85 -19.44 -23.77
N THR A 384 -20.59 -19.63 -23.32
CA THR A 384 -19.99 -20.97 -23.19
C THR A 384 -19.34 -21.14 -21.81
N ILE A 385 -19.54 -22.31 -21.21
CA ILE A 385 -18.96 -22.68 -19.92
C ILE A 385 -18.28 -24.04 -20.06
N ASP A 386 -16.98 -24.08 -19.87
CA ASP A 386 -16.16 -25.28 -19.93
C ASP A 386 -15.60 -25.64 -18.54
N GLY A 387 -15.34 -26.94 -18.30
CA GLY A 387 -14.77 -27.43 -17.03
C GLY A 387 -15.77 -27.59 -15.87
N LEU A 388 -17.04 -27.25 -16.08
CA LEU A 388 -18.12 -27.53 -15.14
C LEU A 388 -19.32 -28.09 -15.94
N THR A 389 -19.70 -29.32 -15.62
CA THR A 389 -20.82 -29.97 -16.31
C THR A 389 -22.17 -29.56 -15.73
N GLU A 390 -23.24 -29.72 -16.52
CA GLU A 390 -24.59 -29.37 -16.09
C GLU A 390 -24.97 -30.16 -14.82
N GLY A 391 -25.37 -29.45 -13.77
CA GLY A 391 -25.74 -30.02 -12.47
C GLY A 391 -24.56 -30.42 -11.57
N GLU A 392 -23.30 -30.36 -12.06
CA GLU A 392 -22.14 -30.50 -11.20
C GLU A 392 -22.03 -29.31 -10.27
N SER A 393 -21.61 -29.54 -9.01
CA SER A 393 -21.45 -28.48 -8.01
C SER A 393 -20.04 -28.45 -7.46
N ILE A 394 -19.52 -27.24 -7.27
CA ILE A 394 -18.25 -26.94 -6.64
C ILE A 394 -18.54 -26.28 -5.28
N SER A 395 -17.86 -26.73 -4.23
CA SER A 395 -17.91 -26.06 -2.93
C SER A 395 -17.29 -24.67 -3.00
N VAL A 396 -17.95 -23.70 -2.39
CA VAL A 396 -17.51 -22.32 -2.34
C VAL A 396 -17.20 -21.94 -0.90
N GLY A 397 -16.00 -21.41 -0.63
CA GLY A 397 -15.64 -20.88 0.67
C GLY A 397 -16.48 -19.67 1.04
N THR A 398 -16.70 -19.44 2.33
CA THR A 398 -17.33 -18.21 2.82
C THR A 398 -16.43 -17.59 3.86
N SER A 399 -16.26 -16.27 3.82
CA SER A 399 -15.38 -15.55 4.74
C SER A 399 -16.07 -14.30 5.32
N GLY A 400 -15.53 -13.80 6.42
CA GLY A 400 -15.99 -12.60 7.08
C GLY A 400 -17.48 -12.63 7.41
N LEU A 401 -18.18 -11.53 7.15
CA LEU A 401 -19.61 -11.42 7.41
C LEU A 401 -20.45 -12.34 6.52
N PHE A 402 -19.98 -12.73 5.33
CA PHE A 402 -20.72 -13.67 4.50
C PHE A 402 -20.92 -14.99 5.25
N ALA A 403 -19.91 -15.47 5.95
CA ALA A 403 -19.99 -16.68 6.78
C ALA A 403 -20.89 -16.53 8.03
N VAL A 404 -21.15 -15.29 8.48
CA VAL A 404 -22.13 -15.03 9.56
C VAL A 404 -23.56 -15.32 9.11
N TYR A 405 -23.84 -15.06 7.83
CA TYR A 405 -25.21 -15.20 7.30
C TYR A 405 -25.43 -16.51 6.55
N TYR A 406 -24.38 -17.07 5.93
CA TYR A 406 -24.49 -18.22 5.04
C TYR A 406 -23.48 -19.32 5.32
N LYS A 407 -23.90 -20.56 5.11
CA LYS A 407 -23.07 -21.76 5.14
C LYS A 407 -23.38 -22.68 3.97
N ASP A 408 -22.56 -23.72 3.80
CA ASP A 408 -22.74 -24.77 2.79
C ASP A 408 -22.89 -24.18 1.37
N ALA A 409 -22.10 -23.10 1.08
CA ALA A 409 -22.16 -22.45 -0.19
C ALA A 409 -21.60 -23.35 -1.30
N THR A 410 -22.36 -23.47 -2.38
CA THR A 410 -21.96 -24.21 -3.58
C THR A 410 -22.30 -23.41 -4.83
N MET A 411 -21.53 -23.56 -5.88
CA MET A 411 -21.89 -23.09 -7.20
C MET A 411 -22.08 -24.26 -8.15
N SER A 412 -23.05 -24.16 -9.06
CA SER A 412 -23.36 -25.18 -10.04
C SER A 412 -23.72 -24.57 -11.39
N ARG A 413 -23.51 -25.34 -12.46
CA ARG A 413 -23.91 -24.92 -13.79
C ARG A 413 -25.42 -25.16 -14.02
N LYS A 414 -26.09 -24.15 -14.56
CA LYS A 414 -27.48 -24.21 -14.99
C LYS A 414 -27.63 -23.49 -16.33
N GLY A 415 -27.49 -24.24 -17.42
CA GLY A 415 -27.47 -23.68 -18.77
C GLY A 415 -26.26 -22.76 -19.00
N ASN A 416 -26.54 -21.49 -19.31
CA ASN A 416 -25.56 -20.43 -19.54
C ASN A 416 -25.16 -19.69 -18.25
N HIS A 417 -25.59 -20.18 -17.10
CA HIS A 417 -25.33 -19.57 -15.82
C HIS A 417 -24.54 -20.48 -14.89
N ILE A 418 -23.71 -19.88 -14.07
CA ILE A 418 -23.19 -20.48 -12.85
C ILE A 418 -23.96 -19.86 -11.71
N VAL A 419 -24.70 -20.70 -11.00
CA VAL A 419 -25.60 -20.27 -9.94
C VAL A 419 -25.04 -20.62 -8.57
N LEU A 420 -25.27 -19.73 -7.63
CA LEU A 420 -24.91 -19.86 -6.23
C LEU A 420 -26.07 -20.40 -5.43
N ASN A 421 -25.81 -21.39 -4.58
CA ASN A 421 -26.72 -21.89 -3.57
C ASN A 421 -26.01 -21.81 -2.22
N ALA A 422 -26.70 -21.34 -1.19
CA ALA A 422 -26.20 -21.31 0.16
C ALA A 422 -27.32 -21.37 1.19
N THR A 423 -27.08 -21.97 2.33
CA THR A 423 -28.03 -22.10 3.41
C THR A 423 -27.82 -21.02 4.44
N VAL A 424 -28.89 -20.44 4.96
CA VAL A 424 -28.78 -19.45 6.06
C VAL A 424 -28.10 -20.08 7.26
N GLN A 425 -27.11 -19.39 7.79
CA GLN A 425 -26.34 -19.82 8.95
C GLN A 425 -27.17 -19.72 10.24
N GLN A 426 -27.45 -20.85 10.84
CA GLN A 426 -28.23 -20.96 12.08
C GLN A 426 -27.36 -21.17 13.32
N ASP A 427 -26.15 -21.66 13.14
CA ASP A 427 -25.22 -21.92 14.23
C ASP A 427 -24.37 -20.69 14.53
N ASN A 428 -24.13 -20.40 15.78
CA ASN A 428 -23.29 -19.28 16.17
C ASN A 428 -21.83 -19.53 15.78
N ILE A 429 -21.34 -18.86 14.74
CA ILE A 429 -19.99 -19.02 14.19
C ILE A 429 -18.88 -18.56 15.12
N PHE A 430 -19.19 -17.77 16.14
CA PHE A 430 -18.21 -17.29 17.11
C PHE A 430 -17.85 -18.34 18.18
N THR A 431 -18.65 -19.43 18.28
CA THR A 431 -18.47 -20.49 19.26
C THR A 431 -17.04 -21.08 19.30
N PRO A 432 -16.35 -21.32 18.17
CA PRO A 432 -14.97 -21.86 18.22
C PRO A 432 -13.96 -20.96 18.92
N ALA A 433 -14.21 -19.65 18.97
CA ALA A 433 -13.34 -18.68 19.64
C ALA A 433 -13.70 -18.47 21.13
N VAL A 434 -14.74 -19.13 21.63
CA VAL A 434 -15.14 -19.01 23.04
C VAL A 434 -14.22 -19.85 23.92
N ASN A 435 -13.42 -19.19 24.75
CA ASN A 435 -12.52 -19.84 25.71
C ASN A 435 -12.72 -19.36 27.15
N SER A 436 -13.62 -18.42 27.38
CA SER A 436 -13.97 -17.86 28.68
C SER A 436 -15.44 -17.45 28.76
N HIS A 437 -15.88 -17.10 29.96
CA HIS A 437 -17.22 -16.58 30.19
C HIS A 437 -17.48 -15.25 29.45
N ASN A 438 -16.47 -14.37 29.40
CA ASN A 438 -16.61 -13.07 28.74
C ASN A 438 -16.63 -13.22 27.23
N SER A 439 -15.78 -14.08 26.64
CA SER A 439 -15.83 -14.35 25.21
C SER A 439 -17.13 -15.04 24.81
N GLY A 440 -17.70 -15.89 25.69
CA GLY A 440 -19.04 -16.48 25.50
C GLY A 440 -20.14 -15.41 25.45
N ALA A 441 -20.15 -14.50 26.42
CA ALA A 441 -21.11 -13.40 26.43
C ALA A 441 -21.00 -12.48 25.21
N GLY A 442 -19.77 -12.18 24.77
CA GLY A 442 -19.52 -11.40 23.55
C GLY A 442 -19.98 -12.12 22.29
N SER A 443 -19.76 -13.43 22.22
CA SER A 443 -20.23 -14.29 21.14
C SER A 443 -21.76 -14.28 21.02
N GLU A 444 -22.48 -14.45 22.13
CA GLU A 444 -23.95 -14.40 22.17
C GLU A 444 -24.46 -13.01 21.76
N LEU A 445 -23.86 -11.95 22.32
CA LEU A 445 -24.26 -10.57 22.01
C LEU A 445 -24.14 -10.26 20.51
N LEU A 446 -23.01 -10.62 19.88
CA LEU A 446 -22.84 -10.40 18.43
C LEU A 446 -23.79 -11.25 17.61
N TRP A 447 -23.98 -12.52 18.01
CA TRP A 447 -24.85 -13.42 17.28
C TRP A 447 -26.33 -13.00 17.32
N GLU A 448 -26.82 -12.57 18.47
CA GLU A 448 -28.18 -12.03 18.60
C GLU A 448 -28.37 -10.70 17.85
N ALA A 449 -27.31 -9.87 17.86
CA ALA A 449 -27.35 -8.55 17.24
C ALA A 449 -27.21 -8.59 15.71
N LYS A 450 -26.72 -9.70 15.10
CA LYS A 450 -26.30 -9.77 13.69
C LYS A 450 -27.32 -9.20 12.68
N ASN A 451 -28.61 -9.36 12.93
CA ASN A 451 -29.67 -8.89 12.03
C ASN A 451 -30.09 -7.43 12.24
N ASN A 452 -29.55 -6.76 13.27
CA ASN A 452 -29.95 -5.40 13.67
C ASN A 452 -28.75 -4.44 13.81
N LEU A 453 -27.55 -4.86 13.41
CA LEU A 453 -26.35 -4.04 13.54
C LEU A 453 -26.24 -3.01 12.40
N ASP A 454 -26.01 -1.77 12.78
CA ASP A 454 -25.59 -0.73 11.85
C ASP A 454 -24.12 -0.94 11.45
N ALA A 455 -23.83 -0.90 10.14
CA ALA A 455 -22.52 -1.05 9.54
C ALA A 455 -21.47 -0.10 10.12
N THR A 456 -21.86 1.13 10.39
CA THR A 456 -20.99 2.18 10.89
C THR A 456 -20.81 2.10 12.40
N SER A 457 -21.60 1.27 13.09
CA SER A 457 -21.48 1.10 14.53
C SER A 457 -20.19 0.37 14.91
N GLN A 458 -19.65 0.67 16.07
CA GLN A 458 -18.48 -0.04 16.60
C GLN A 458 -18.71 -1.54 16.74
N LEU A 459 -19.94 -1.94 17.04
CA LEU A 459 -20.31 -3.34 17.18
C LEU A 459 -20.39 -4.06 15.82
N GLY A 460 -20.84 -3.38 14.76
CA GLY A 460 -20.82 -3.88 13.39
C GLY A 460 -19.40 -4.10 12.88
N GLN A 461 -18.51 -3.13 13.11
CA GLN A 461 -17.10 -3.25 12.76
C GLN A 461 -16.40 -4.36 13.56
N ALA A 462 -16.74 -4.52 14.84
CA ALA A 462 -16.24 -5.62 15.66
C ALA A 462 -16.71 -6.97 15.12
N MET A 463 -17.96 -7.11 14.72
CA MET A 463 -18.49 -8.33 14.13
C MET A 463 -17.77 -8.70 12.83
N HIS A 464 -17.55 -7.74 11.94
CA HIS A 464 -16.77 -7.96 10.71
C HIS A 464 -15.37 -8.44 11.02
N SER A 465 -14.65 -7.72 11.88
CA SER A 465 -13.26 -8.05 12.24
C SER A 465 -13.15 -9.43 12.89
N ILE A 466 -14.02 -9.75 13.83
CA ILE A 466 -14.00 -11.04 14.54
C ILE A 466 -14.40 -12.19 13.61
N SER A 467 -15.39 -12.01 12.75
CA SER A 467 -15.78 -13.04 11.78
C SER A 467 -14.65 -13.36 10.81
N THR A 468 -13.90 -12.35 10.35
CA THR A 468 -12.71 -12.55 9.51
C THR A 468 -11.61 -13.33 10.23
N MET A 469 -11.37 -13.06 11.52
CA MET A 469 -10.41 -13.82 12.34
C MET A 469 -10.78 -15.28 12.46
N ILE A 470 -12.08 -15.62 12.47
CA ILE A 470 -12.57 -16.99 12.67
C ILE A 470 -12.64 -17.78 11.37
N THR A 471 -13.01 -17.11 10.27
CA THR A 471 -13.33 -17.77 8.99
C THR A 471 -12.23 -17.68 7.94
N GLY A 472 -11.12 -17.01 8.22
CA GLY A 472 -9.95 -16.94 7.32
C GLY A 472 -9.20 -18.28 7.22
N ASP A 473 -8.35 -18.42 6.21
CA ASP A 473 -7.54 -19.62 5.96
C ASP A 473 -6.63 -20.02 7.14
N ASN A 474 -6.24 -19.06 7.97
CA ASN A 474 -5.47 -19.24 9.19
C ASN A 474 -6.21 -18.60 10.38
N PRO A 475 -7.19 -19.27 10.99
CA PRO A 475 -8.01 -18.68 12.03
C PRO A 475 -7.21 -18.24 13.26
N ASP A 476 -7.33 -16.95 13.65
CA ASP A 476 -6.80 -16.45 14.94
C ASP A 476 -7.88 -16.55 16.02
N LEU A 477 -8.14 -17.76 16.49
CA LEU A 477 -9.14 -17.99 17.54
C LEU A 477 -8.78 -17.31 18.87
N ALA A 478 -7.49 -17.13 19.16
CA ALA A 478 -7.05 -16.44 20.37
C ALA A 478 -7.29 -14.93 20.28
N GLY A 479 -7.01 -14.31 19.13
CA GLY A 479 -7.35 -12.92 18.84
C GLY A 479 -8.85 -12.68 18.86
N ALA A 480 -9.61 -13.54 18.21
CA ALA A 480 -11.06 -13.51 18.19
C ALA A 480 -11.68 -13.61 19.60
N SER A 481 -11.15 -14.51 20.44
CA SER A 481 -11.61 -14.63 21.82
C SER A 481 -11.39 -13.37 22.65
N ARG A 482 -10.21 -12.73 22.52
CA ARG A 482 -9.94 -11.44 23.20
C ARG A 482 -10.87 -10.34 22.71
N ALA A 483 -11.14 -10.29 21.39
CA ALA A 483 -12.05 -9.33 20.83
C ALA A 483 -13.50 -9.55 21.29
N LEU A 484 -13.97 -10.80 21.34
CA LEU A 484 -15.28 -11.16 21.91
C LEU A 484 -15.41 -10.74 23.37
N ALA A 485 -14.39 -10.98 24.18
CA ALA A 485 -14.38 -10.57 25.58
C ALA A 485 -14.40 -9.04 25.73
N ALA A 486 -13.74 -8.30 24.83
CA ALA A 486 -13.81 -6.84 24.79
C ALA A 486 -15.21 -6.33 24.43
N VAL A 487 -15.90 -6.98 23.50
CA VAL A 487 -17.31 -6.70 23.16
C VAL A 487 -18.22 -6.90 24.37
N ALA A 488 -17.99 -7.94 25.16
CA ALA A 488 -18.72 -8.16 26.43
C ALA A 488 -18.36 -7.16 27.55
N GLY A 489 -17.44 -6.23 27.31
CA GLY A 489 -17.06 -5.21 28.28
C GLY A 489 -16.09 -5.70 29.37
N SER A 490 -15.26 -6.70 29.08
CA SER A 490 -14.27 -7.24 30.05
C SER A 490 -13.34 -6.17 30.60
N THR A 491 -12.92 -5.23 29.78
CA THR A 491 -12.08 -4.08 30.19
C THR A 491 -12.81 -3.14 31.15
N VAL A 492 -14.11 -2.91 30.91
CA VAL A 492 -14.96 -2.08 31.78
C VAL A 492 -15.16 -2.77 33.13
N ASN A 493 -15.33 -4.09 33.12
CA ASN A 493 -15.44 -4.89 34.35
C ASN A 493 -14.15 -4.87 35.17
N ALA A 494 -12.98 -4.97 34.52
CA ALA A 494 -11.67 -4.85 35.19
C ALA A 494 -11.49 -3.47 35.82
N LEU A 495 -11.85 -2.39 35.12
CA LEU A 495 -11.81 -1.02 35.63
C LEU A 495 -12.77 -0.83 36.83
N GLY A 496 -13.99 -1.34 36.73
CA GLY A 496 -14.97 -1.30 37.83
C GLY A 496 -14.50 -2.07 39.07
N THR A 497 -13.79 -3.18 38.88
CA THR A 497 -13.18 -3.94 39.97
C THR A 497 -12.02 -3.19 40.61
N ALA A 498 -11.13 -2.59 39.79
CA ALA A 498 -10.02 -1.77 40.28
C ALA A 498 -10.52 -0.56 41.08
N GLN A 499 -11.59 0.10 40.64
CA GLN A 499 -12.22 1.20 41.36
C GLN A 499 -12.82 0.75 42.71
N ARG A 500 -13.49 -0.39 42.75
CA ARG A 500 -14.02 -0.96 44.00
C ARG A 500 -12.91 -1.33 44.97
N ASP A 501 -11.80 -1.88 44.50
CA ASP A 501 -10.66 -2.22 45.35
C ASP A 501 -10.01 -0.94 45.93
N ALA A 502 -9.84 0.10 45.12
CA ALA A 502 -9.35 1.40 45.59
C ALA A 502 -10.26 2.02 46.67
N LEU A 503 -11.58 1.96 46.47
CA LEU A 503 -12.55 2.43 47.46
C LEU A 503 -12.52 1.62 48.74
N ARG A 504 -12.37 0.28 48.62
CA ARG A 504 -12.26 -0.61 49.79
C ARG A 504 -11.02 -0.28 50.62
N ASP A 505 -9.90 -0.03 49.98
CA ASP A 505 -8.67 0.39 50.66
C ASP A 505 -8.86 1.69 51.40
N GLN A 506 -9.44 2.72 50.77
CA GLN A 506 -9.74 4.01 51.40
C GLN A 506 -10.67 3.86 52.60
N MET A 507 -11.71 3.05 52.46
CA MET A 507 -12.61 2.75 53.58
C MET A 507 -11.92 1.98 54.69
N GLY A 508 -10.97 1.10 54.37
CA GLY A 508 -10.14 0.38 55.35
C GLY A 508 -9.29 1.34 56.21
N TRP A 509 -8.72 2.35 55.61
CA TRP A 509 -7.93 3.37 56.32
C TRP A 509 -8.78 4.21 57.25
N ILE A 510 -9.94 4.67 56.80
CA ILE A 510 -10.89 5.41 57.64
C ILE A 510 -11.31 4.55 58.86
N ARG A 511 -11.61 3.27 58.62
CA ARG A 511 -11.99 2.34 59.68
C ARG A 511 -10.86 2.09 60.66
N ASN A 512 -9.62 1.91 60.23
CA ASN A 512 -8.46 1.78 61.09
C ASN A 512 -8.27 3.00 61.99
N ARG A 513 -8.43 4.19 61.44
CA ARG A 513 -8.31 5.45 62.20
C ARG A 513 -9.38 5.54 63.29
N THR A 514 -10.64 5.29 62.97
CA THR A 514 -11.73 5.30 63.94
C THR A 514 -11.55 4.27 65.04
N THR A 515 -10.97 3.10 64.72
CA THR A 515 -10.65 2.07 65.69
C THR A 515 -9.51 2.54 66.62
N LEU A 516 -8.44 3.13 66.08
CA LEU A 516 -7.32 3.68 66.85
C LEU A 516 -7.77 4.79 67.81
N MET A 517 -8.68 5.64 67.40
CA MET A 517 -9.29 6.71 68.25
C MET A 517 -10.08 6.11 69.43
N GLY A 518 -10.81 4.99 69.17
CA GLY A 518 -11.61 4.33 70.20
C GLY A 518 -10.81 3.54 71.22
N VAL A 519 -9.53 3.26 70.97
CA VAL A 519 -8.69 2.39 71.82
C VAL A 519 -7.55 3.16 72.52
N ASN A 520 -7.27 4.38 72.14
CA ASN A 520 -6.16 5.14 72.72
C ASN A 520 -6.56 5.86 74.03
N PRO A 521 -6.00 5.48 75.18
CA PRO A 521 -6.32 6.04 76.47
C PRO A 521 -6.01 7.54 76.60
N ALA A 522 -5.19 8.11 75.69
CA ALA A 522 -4.86 9.52 75.69
C ALA A 522 -6.07 10.46 75.36
N TYR A 523 -7.13 9.87 74.79
CA TYR A 523 -8.36 10.62 74.46
C TYR A 523 -9.43 10.53 75.56
N VAL A 524 -9.19 9.85 76.66
CA VAL A 524 -10.26 9.53 77.64
C VAL A 524 -10.21 10.41 78.87
N ASN A 525 -9.21 11.24 79.11
CA ASN A 525 -9.07 11.89 80.39
C ASN A 525 -8.44 13.29 80.30
N ASP A 526 -9.21 14.34 79.88
CA ASP A 526 -8.87 15.74 80.17
C ASP A 526 -10.02 16.68 79.84
N ASP A 527 -10.33 17.55 80.78
CA ASP A 527 -11.36 18.60 80.68
C ASP A 527 -11.00 19.83 79.80
N LEU A 528 -10.03 19.74 78.92
CA LEU A 528 -9.61 20.80 78.03
C LEU A 528 -9.77 20.42 76.55
N PRO A 529 -10.33 21.32 75.73
CA PRO A 529 -10.41 21.04 74.28
C PRO A 529 -9.00 20.98 73.70
N ARG A 530 -8.59 19.78 73.20
CA ARG A 530 -7.31 19.60 72.60
C ARG A 530 -7.51 19.35 71.08
N PHE A 531 -6.97 20.28 70.33
CA PHE A 531 -6.85 20.09 68.88
C PHE A 531 -5.66 19.17 68.56
N HIS A 532 -5.91 18.04 67.96
CA HIS A 532 -4.87 17.16 67.41
C HIS A 532 -4.92 17.24 65.91
N MET A 533 -3.84 17.73 65.33
CA MET A 533 -3.64 17.64 63.87
C MET A 533 -2.86 16.38 63.58
N TRP A 534 -3.33 15.60 62.63
CA TRP A 534 -2.65 14.40 62.21
C TRP A 534 -2.52 14.37 60.68
N MET A 535 -1.49 13.72 60.21
CA MET A 535 -1.23 13.45 58.79
C MET A 535 -0.87 11.98 58.64
N GLU A 536 -1.48 11.33 57.68
CA GLU A 536 -1.22 9.95 57.35
C GLU A 536 -0.94 9.84 55.87
N GLY A 537 0.19 9.25 55.51
CA GLY A 537 0.54 8.88 54.11
C GLY A 537 0.07 7.47 53.86
N THR A 538 -0.62 7.28 52.77
CA THR A 538 -1.16 5.98 52.36
C THR A 538 -0.63 5.60 50.98
N GLY A 539 -0.35 4.33 50.81
CA GLY A 539 0.03 3.75 49.51
C GLY A 539 -0.49 2.32 49.42
N SER A 540 -1.13 1.99 48.33
CA SER A 540 -1.48 0.61 48.05
C SER A 540 -1.07 0.19 46.64
N TYR A 541 -0.83 -1.09 46.48
CA TYR A 541 -0.52 -1.74 45.22
C TYR A 541 -1.41 -2.95 45.07
N ALA A 542 -2.19 -2.98 44.01
CA ALA A 542 -3.00 -4.12 43.62
C ALA A 542 -2.63 -4.55 42.22
N LYS A 543 -2.47 -5.85 42.03
CA LYS A 543 -2.21 -6.45 40.72
C LYS A 543 -3.14 -7.65 40.53
N LEU A 544 -3.85 -7.64 39.43
CA LEU A 544 -4.57 -8.79 38.91
C LEU A 544 -3.90 -9.20 37.61
N ASP A 545 -3.42 -10.40 37.53
CA ASP A 545 -2.82 -10.93 36.29
C ASP A 545 -3.93 -11.28 35.29
N THR A 546 -3.64 -11.05 34.00
CA THR A 546 -4.51 -11.48 32.92
C THR A 546 -4.71 -12.99 32.94
N ARG A 547 -5.96 -13.45 32.89
CA ARG A 547 -6.33 -14.86 32.80
C ARG A 547 -7.14 -15.11 31.55
N GLY A 548 -6.53 -15.80 30.60
CA GLY A 548 -7.16 -16.01 29.30
C GLY A 548 -7.39 -14.68 28.59
N ASP A 549 -8.64 -14.35 28.34
CA ASP A 549 -9.11 -13.11 27.73
C ASP A 549 -9.64 -12.08 28.74
N GLU A 550 -9.60 -12.40 30.04
CA GLU A 550 -9.89 -11.42 31.09
C GLU A 550 -8.71 -10.46 31.28
N SER A 551 -8.97 -9.18 31.09
CA SER A 551 -7.95 -8.15 31.27
C SER A 551 -7.49 -8.06 32.71
N GLY A 552 -6.19 -8.21 32.95
CA GLY A 552 -5.57 -7.89 34.22
C GLY A 552 -5.43 -6.36 34.41
N TYR A 553 -5.14 -5.93 35.62
CA TYR A 553 -4.80 -4.55 35.90
C TYR A 553 -3.69 -4.44 36.95
N GLN A 554 -3.02 -3.32 36.93
CA GLN A 554 -2.08 -2.93 37.96
C GLN A 554 -2.52 -1.54 38.46
N LEU A 555 -2.82 -1.47 39.75
CA LEU A 555 -3.25 -0.25 40.41
C LEU A 555 -2.23 0.14 41.47
N THR A 556 -1.71 1.33 41.38
CA THR A 556 -0.88 1.92 42.42
C THR A 556 -1.59 3.21 42.91
N THR A 557 -1.97 3.24 44.16
CA THR A 557 -2.59 4.42 44.76
C THR A 557 -1.67 5.05 45.78
N TRP A 558 -1.57 6.37 45.75
CA TRP A 558 -0.88 7.18 46.74
C TRP A 558 -1.88 8.21 47.27
N GLY A 559 -1.92 8.34 48.54
CA GLY A 559 -2.79 9.31 49.16
C GLY A 559 -2.18 9.87 50.44
N GLY A 560 -2.64 11.03 50.82
CA GLY A 560 -2.36 11.64 52.14
C GLY A 560 -3.65 12.16 52.74
N THR A 561 -3.89 11.84 53.99
CA THR A 561 -5.04 12.37 54.72
C THR A 561 -4.53 13.26 55.83
N VAL A 562 -5.09 14.45 55.90
CA VAL A 562 -4.85 15.41 57.03
C VAL A 562 -6.16 15.61 57.74
N GLY A 563 -6.14 15.46 59.03
CA GLY A 563 -7.33 15.65 59.84
C GLY A 563 -7.04 16.41 61.13
N VAL A 564 -8.10 16.92 61.70
CA VAL A 564 -8.08 17.60 62.99
C VAL A 564 -9.13 16.95 63.87
N ASP A 565 -8.71 16.46 65.01
CA ASP A 565 -9.60 15.94 66.05
C ASP A 565 -9.74 17.04 67.14
N ALA A 566 -10.96 17.33 67.56
CA ALA A 566 -11.26 18.32 68.58
C ALA A 566 -12.12 17.74 69.68
#